data_2ea283394bce1ec068f16deb318882ff
#
_entry.id   2ea283394bce1ec068f16deb318882ff
#
_cell.length_a   1.000
_cell.length_b   1.000
_cell.length_c   1.000
_cell.angle_alpha   90.00
_cell.angle_beta   90.00
_cell.angle_gamma   90.00
#
_symmetry.space_group_name_H-M   'P 1'
#
loop_
_entity.id
_entity.type
_entity.pdbx_description
1 polymer ?
#
loop_
_entity_poly.entity_id
_entity_poly.type
_entity_poly.pdbx_seq_one_letter_code
_entity_poly.pdbx_strand_id
1 'polypeptide(L)'
;MSFKKNKYVIIKQAIDKDLALFLYNYFHMKRQVLDTCRNARYISPYETLLGYYEGADEQIPNTYSSYSDIAMETLMLKCQPIMEKTTGLKLHPAYTYARIYKKGDQLKRHKDRFSCEISTTMNLGGDDWTIYLEPSGEVGKKGIKVNLKPGDMLVYSG
;
A
#
# COMPACT_ATOMS: atom_id res chain seq x y z
N MET A 1 4.89 10.04 -19.29
CA MET A 1 3.48 10.34 -18.96
C MET A 1 3.44 11.51 -17.99
N SER A 2 2.45 12.40 -18.10
CA SER A 2 2.34 13.55 -17.17
C SER A 2 1.20 13.29 -16.17
N PHE A 3 1.50 13.42 -14.89
CA PHE A 3 0.51 13.30 -13.81
C PHE A 3 -0.65 14.29 -13.98
N LYS A 4 -0.34 15.55 -14.35
CA LYS A 4 -1.39 16.59 -14.58
C LYS A 4 -2.44 16.16 -15.59
N LYS A 5 -2.03 15.47 -16.67
CA LYS A 5 -2.95 15.04 -17.75
C LYS A 5 -3.68 13.74 -17.40
N ASN A 6 -2.96 12.76 -16.87
CA ASN A 6 -3.49 11.39 -16.73
C ASN A 6 -4.05 11.10 -15.34
N LYS A 7 -3.77 11.97 -14.33
CA LYS A 7 -4.12 11.77 -12.93
C LYS A 7 -3.45 10.56 -12.28
N TYR A 8 -2.52 9.91 -12.97
CA TYR A 8 -1.67 8.85 -12.44
C TYR A 8 -0.34 8.77 -13.18
N VAL A 9 0.66 8.17 -12.55
CA VAL A 9 1.96 7.81 -13.15
C VAL A 9 2.48 6.52 -12.51
N ILE A 10 3.05 5.63 -13.31
CA ILE A 10 3.79 4.48 -12.82
C ILE A 10 5.27 4.81 -12.84
N ILE A 11 5.92 4.74 -11.70
CA ILE A 11 7.35 4.96 -11.52
C ILE A 11 8.00 3.59 -11.34
N LYS A 12 8.82 3.22 -12.32
CA LYS A 12 9.57 1.97 -12.28
C LYS A 12 10.76 2.12 -11.33
N GLN A 13 10.95 1.11 -10.46
CA GLN A 13 12.05 1.10 -9.48
C GLN A 13 12.14 2.41 -8.68
N ALA A 14 11.02 2.86 -8.13
CA ALA A 14 10.99 4.00 -7.19
C ALA A 14 11.87 3.75 -5.96
N ILE A 15 12.00 2.49 -5.58
CA ILE A 15 13.04 1.96 -4.70
C ILE A 15 13.71 0.76 -5.38
N ASP A 16 14.95 0.45 -4.97
CA ASP A 16 15.63 -0.74 -5.46
C ASP A 16 14.96 -2.04 -4.97
N LYS A 17 15.26 -3.13 -5.66
CA LYS A 17 14.66 -4.44 -5.36
C LYS A 17 15.08 -4.99 -4.01
N ASP A 18 16.28 -4.69 -3.57
CA ASP A 18 16.81 -5.21 -2.31
C ASP A 18 16.08 -4.57 -1.13
N LEU A 19 15.82 -3.25 -1.21
CA LEU A 19 15.01 -2.55 -0.22
C LEU A 19 13.56 -3.06 -0.24
N ALA A 20 12.98 -3.26 -1.43
CA ALA A 20 11.63 -3.82 -1.53
C ALA A 20 11.56 -5.21 -0.90
N LEU A 21 12.52 -6.10 -1.18
CA LEU A 21 12.59 -7.44 -0.59
C LEU A 21 12.83 -7.40 0.92
N PHE A 22 13.68 -6.48 1.39
CA PHE A 22 13.89 -6.29 2.83
C PHE A 22 12.58 -5.94 3.54
N LEU A 23 11.82 -4.98 3.01
CA LEU A 23 10.53 -4.57 3.58
C LEU A 23 9.46 -5.66 3.46
N TYR A 24 9.45 -6.42 2.36
CA TYR A 24 8.61 -7.59 2.20
C TYR A 24 8.88 -8.63 3.29
N ASN A 25 10.15 -9.00 3.49
CA ASN A 25 10.54 -9.95 4.53
C ASN A 25 10.27 -9.43 5.94
N TYR A 26 10.56 -8.15 6.19
CA TYR A 26 10.22 -7.47 7.44
C TYR A 26 8.73 -7.61 7.77
N PHE A 27 7.86 -7.33 6.81
CA PHE A 27 6.43 -7.36 7.04
C PHE A 27 5.89 -8.78 7.26
N HIS A 28 6.44 -9.77 6.56
CA HIS A 28 6.15 -11.18 6.81
C HIS A 28 6.65 -11.65 8.18
N MET A 29 7.83 -11.22 8.59
CA MET A 29 8.37 -11.52 9.92
C MET A 29 7.52 -10.88 11.02
N LYS A 30 7.09 -9.62 10.83
CA LYS A 30 6.21 -8.92 11.76
C LYS A 30 4.89 -9.69 11.96
N ARG A 31 4.28 -10.21 10.88
CA ARG A 31 3.10 -11.08 10.96
C ARG A 31 3.39 -12.34 11.78
N GLN A 32 4.50 -13.01 11.51
CA GLN A 32 4.87 -14.24 12.22
C GLN A 32 5.07 -13.99 13.73
N VAL A 33 5.67 -12.86 14.09
CA VAL A 33 5.81 -12.45 15.49
C VAL A 33 4.44 -12.21 16.14
N LEU A 34 3.53 -11.52 15.46
CA LEU A 34 2.16 -11.33 15.94
C LEU A 34 1.48 -12.67 16.21
N ASP A 35 1.53 -13.59 15.23
CA ASP A 35 0.90 -14.92 15.33
C ASP A 35 1.46 -15.71 16.52
N THR A 36 2.79 -15.70 16.68
CA THR A 36 3.48 -16.36 17.78
C THR A 36 3.08 -15.78 19.14
N CYS A 37 3.11 -14.45 19.27
CA CYS A 37 2.79 -13.77 20.51
C CYS A 37 1.31 -13.94 20.91
N ARG A 38 0.39 -13.94 19.95
CA ARG A 38 -1.03 -14.20 20.20
C ARG A 38 -1.28 -15.66 20.61
N ASN A 39 -0.69 -16.61 19.93
CA ASN A 39 -0.82 -18.04 20.26
C ASN A 39 -0.24 -18.36 21.65
N ALA A 40 0.87 -17.74 21.99
CA ALA A 40 1.50 -17.86 23.31
C ALA A 40 0.84 -17.01 24.41
N ARG A 41 -0.15 -16.15 24.06
CA ARG A 41 -0.80 -15.20 24.95
C ARG A 41 0.18 -14.22 25.61
N TYR A 42 1.23 -13.82 24.92
CA TYR A 42 2.21 -12.85 25.41
C TYR A 42 1.77 -11.40 25.25
N ILE A 43 0.80 -11.15 24.37
CA ILE A 43 0.26 -9.80 24.09
C ILE A 43 -1.25 -9.80 24.21
N SER A 44 -1.80 -8.62 24.48
CA SER A 44 -3.24 -8.40 24.47
C SER A 44 -3.85 -8.69 23.09
N PRO A 45 -5.05 -9.30 23.00
CA PRO A 45 -5.77 -9.44 21.74
C PRO A 45 -6.09 -8.09 21.05
N TYR A 46 -6.06 -6.99 21.79
CA TYR A 46 -6.27 -5.62 21.29
C TYR A 46 -4.98 -4.91 20.88
N GLU A 47 -3.83 -5.60 20.99
CA GLU A 47 -2.54 -5.05 20.55
C GLU A 47 -2.53 -4.88 19.02
N THR A 48 -2.18 -3.68 18.53
CA THR A 48 -2.18 -3.34 17.10
C THR A 48 -0.82 -2.90 16.55
N LEU A 49 0.18 -2.67 17.42
CA LEU A 49 1.53 -2.25 16.98
C LEU A 49 2.21 -3.30 16.11
N LEU A 50 1.92 -4.57 16.35
CA LEU A 50 2.40 -5.68 15.51
C LEU A 50 1.53 -5.92 14.28
N GLY A 51 0.51 -5.11 14.04
CA GLY A 51 -0.48 -5.31 12.99
C GLY A 51 -1.70 -6.10 13.48
N TYR A 52 -2.61 -6.41 12.56
CA TYR A 52 -3.89 -7.05 12.90
C TYR A 52 -4.49 -7.78 11.70
N TYR A 53 -5.44 -8.69 11.97
CA TYR A 53 -6.21 -9.43 10.96
C TYR A 53 -7.66 -8.97 10.85
N GLU A 54 -8.18 -8.29 11.88
CA GLU A 54 -9.61 -8.08 12.04
C GLU A 54 -10.00 -6.60 12.16
N GLY A 55 -11.21 -6.31 11.74
CA GLY A 55 -12.04 -5.22 12.27
C GLY A 55 -11.79 -3.82 11.73
N ALA A 56 -10.65 -3.54 11.15
CA ALA A 56 -10.37 -2.17 10.66
C ALA A 56 -10.67 -1.98 9.18
N ASP A 57 -10.78 -3.07 8.42
CA ASP A 57 -11.00 -2.99 6.97
C ASP A 57 -12.03 -4.03 6.54
N GLU A 58 -13.28 -3.58 6.43
CA GLU A 58 -14.38 -4.39 5.88
C GLU A 58 -14.16 -4.77 4.41
N GLN A 59 -13.23 -4.10 3.72
CA GLN A 59 -12.97 -4.34 2.31
C GLN A 59 -12.37 -5.72 2.07
N ILE A 60 -11.44 -6.16 2.95
CA ILE A 60 -10.77 -7.46 2.81
C ILE A 60 -10.62 -8.11 4.19
N PRO A 61 -11.63 -8.84 4.65
CA PRO A 61 -11.61 -9.50 5.97
C PRO A 61 -10.49 -10.53 6.08
N ASN A 62 -10.00 -10.72 7.31
CA ASN A 62 -8.98 -11.72 7.66
C ASN A 62 -7.66 -11.59 6.88
N THR A 63 -7.29 -10.39 6.49
CA THR A 63 -6.03 -10.08 5.82
C THR A 63 -5.12 -9.32 6.77
N TYR A 64 -3.88 -9.81 6.93
CA TYR A 64 -2.91 -9.14 7.80
C TYR A 64 -2.58 -7.76 7.29
N SER A 65 -2.73 -6.77 8.16
CA SER A 65 -2.56 -5.35 7.86
C SER A 65 -1.85 -4.62 8.99
N SER A 66 -1.23 -3.51 8.68
CA SER A 66 -0.65 -2.59 9.66
C SER A 66 -0.84 -1.15 9.19
N TYR A 67 -1.43 -0.35 10.05
CA TYR A 67 -1.59 1.08 9.88
C TYR A 67 -0.41 1.81 10.52
N SER A 68 0.17 2.78 9.80
CA SER A 68 1.27 3.62 10.29
C SER A 68 2.44 2.82 10.88
N ASP A 69 2.84 1.74 10.21
CA ASP A 69 4.03 0.98 10.58
C ASP A 69 5.28 1.84 10.41
N ILE A 70 6.17 1.87 11.42
CA ILE A 70 7.34 2.75 11.45
C ILE A 70 8.26 2.57 10.23
N ALA A 71 8.48 1.33 9.79
CA ALA A 71 9.33 1.09 8.60
C ALA A 71 8.63 1.60 7.33
N MET A 72 7.31 1.45 7.23
CA MET A 72 6.53 1.95 6.10
C MET A 72 6.39 3.48 6.11
N GLU A 73 6.24 4.10 7.28
CA GLU A 73 6.30 5.57 7.43
C GLU A 73 7.67 6.11 6.99
N THR A 74 8.76 5.43 7.35
CA THR A 74 10.11 5.77 6.91
C THR A 74 10.24 5.64 5.39
N LEU A 75 9.64 4.61 4.80
CA LEU A 75 9.57 4.45 3.34
C LEU A 75 8.78 5.59 2.68
N MET A 76 7.66 6.01 3.28
CA MET A 76 6.87 7.14 2.78
C MET A 76 7.70 8.41 2.71
N LEU A 77 8.47 8.73 3.75
CA LEU A 77 9.36 9.88 3.76
C LEU A 77 10.44 9.78 2.65
N LYS A 78 10.98 8.58 2.42
CA LYS A 78 11.92 8.33 1.32
C LYS A 78 11.28 8.55 -0.06
N CYS A 79 10.01 8.21 -0.23
CA CYS A 79 9.27 8.33 -1.49
C CYS A 79 8.71 9.74 -1.74
N GLN A 80 8.53 10.55 -0.70
CA GLN A 80 7.94 11.89 -0.81
C GLN A 80 8.60 12.77 -1.89
N PRO A 81 9.94 12.91 -1.96
CA PRO A 81 10.57 13.76 -3.00
C PRO A 81 10.29 13.26 -4.42
N ILE A 82 10.16 11.94 -4.60
CA ILE A 82 9.82 11.34 -5.90
C ILE A 82 8.38 11.68 -6.27
N MET A 83 7.46 11.60 -5.32
CA MET A 83 6.05 11.93 -5.51
C MET A 83 5.88 13.42 -5.81
N GLU A 84 6.54 14.30 -5.06
CA GLU A 84 6.52 15.76 -5.29
C GLU A 84 7.05 16.13 -6.67
N LYS A 85 8.18 15.56 -7.08
CA LYS A 85 8.74 15.75 -8.42
C LYS A 85 7.78 15.27 -9.52
N THR A 86 7.10 14.15 -9.29
CA THR A 86 6.20 13.52 -10.26
C THR A 86 4.90 14.30 -10.43
N THR A 87 4.34 14.79 -9.33
CA THR A 87 3.07 15.51 -9.32
C THR A 87 3.22 17.01 -9.60
N GLY A 88 4.39 17.57 -9.26
CA GLY A 88 4.63 19.01 -9.24
C GLY A 88 3.96 19.74 -8.07
N LEU A 89 3.59 19.00 -7.03
CA LEU A 89 2.92 19.49 -5.82
C LEU A 89 3.86 19.38 -4.61
N LYS A 90 3.68 20.27 -3.64
CA LYS A 90 4.23 20.08 -2.30
C LYS A 90 3.26 19.18 -1.52
N LEU A 91 3.75 18.06 -1.00
CA LEU A 91 2.94 17.05 -0.35
C LEU A 91 3.20 17.03 1.17
N HIS A 92 2.15 16.77 1.92
CA HIS A 92 2.22 16.52 3.36
C HIS A 92 1.94 15.04 3.62
N PRO A 93 2.88 14.29 4.22
CA PRO A 93 2.65 12.88 4.54
C PRO A 93 1.45 12.73 5.48
N ALA A 94 0.55 11.80 5.18
CA ALA A 94 -0.60 11.50 6.01
C ALA A 94 -0.35 10.22 6.82
N TYR A 95 -0.31 9.07 6.16
CA TYR A 95 -0.09 7.78 6.79
C TYR A 95 0.27 6.71 5.76
N THR A 96 0.73 5.57 6.24
CA THR A 96 0.89 4.36 5.43
C THR A 96 -0.08 3.27 5.86
N TYR A 97 -0.43 2.42 4.91
CA TYR A 97 -1.22 1.22 5.14
C TYR A 97 -0.59 0.04 4.39
N ALA A 98 -0.04 -0.90 5.14
CA ALA A 98 0.58 -2.10 4.59
C ALA A 98 -0.35 -3.30 4.75
N ARG A 99 -0.41 -4.17 3.73
CA ARG A 99 -1.30 -5.33 3.70
C ARG A 99 -0.64 -6.50 2.98
N ILE A 100 -0.88 -7.73 3.49
CA ILE A 100 -0.52 -8.97 2.80
C ILE A 100 -1.79 -9.56 2.18
N TYR A 101 -1.95 -9.38 0.88
CA TYR A 101 -3.03 -10.03 0.14
C TYR A 101 -2.78 -11.53 0.02
N LYS A 102 -3.84 -12.32 0.08
CA LYS A 102 -3.82 -13.77 -0.14
C LYS A 102 -4.71 -14.16 -1.32
N LYS A 103 -4.52 -15.35 -1.85
CA LYS A 103 -5.33 -15.87 -2.95
C LYS A 103 -6.83 -15.79 -2.60
N GLY A 104 -7.60 -15.17 -3.50
CA GLY A 104 -9.04 -14.97 -3.34
C GLY A 104 -9.45 -13.62 -2.73
N ASP A 105 -8.50 -12.84 -2.19
CA ASP A 105 -8.81 -11.49 -1.73
C ASP A 105 -9.21 -10.59 -2.91
N GLN A 106 -10.20 -9.75 -2.69
CA GLN A 106 -10.69 -8.80 -3.68
C GLN A 106 -10.84 -7.43 -3.05
N LEU A 107 -9.98 -6.49 -3.44
CA LEU A 107 -10.18 -5.09 -3.11
C LEU A 107 -11.21 -4.51 -4.08
N LYS A 108 -12.43 -4.30 -3.57
CA LYS A 108 -13.52 -3.70 -4.36
C LYS A 108 -13.16 -2.28 -4.80
N ARG A 109 -13.80 -1.83 -5.88
CA ARG A 109 -13.68 -0.46 -6.35
C ARG A 109 -14.08 0.51 -5.24
N HIS A 110 -13.21 1.45 -4.95
CA HIS A 110 -13.42 2.51 -3.96
C HIS A 110 -12.69 3.78 -4.40
N LYS A 111 -12.91 4.86 -3.69
CA LYS A 111 -12.07 6.05 -3.67
C LYS A 111 -11.35 6.11 -2.34
N ASP A 112 -10.14 6.64 -2.35
CA ASP A 112 -9.41 6.88 -1.12
C ASP A 112 -10.11 7.98 -0.28
N ARG A 113 -9.71 8.09 0.97
CA ARG A 113 -10.26 9.12 1.87
C ARG A 113 -9.92 10.51 1.36
N PHE A 114 -10.75 11.47 1.64
CA PHE A 114 -10.57 12.87 1.25
C PHE A 114 -9.18 13.44 1.65
N SER A 115 -8.62 13.00 2.78
CA SER A 115 -7.28 13.38 3.23
C SER A 115 -6.15 12.79 2.38
N CYS A 116 -6.45 11.88 1.47
CA CYS A 116 -5.49 11.20 0.59
C CYS A 116 -5.64 11.71 -0.85
N GLU A 117 -5.52 13.04 -1.06
CA GLU A 117 -5.65 13.65 -2.39
C GLU A 117 -4.66 13.06 -3.41
N ILE A 118 -3.45 12.76 -2.95
CA ILE A 118 -2.41 12.06 -3.72
C ILE A 118 -2.07 10.79 -2.98
N SER A 119 -2.37 9.69 -3.59
CA SER A 119 -2.09 8.36 -3.05
C SER A 119 -1.00 7.66 -3.85
N THR A 120 -0.40 6.65 -3.21
CA THR A 120 0.52 5.76 -3.89
C THR A 120 0.32 4.32 -3.44
N THR A 121 0.48 3.41 -4.39
CA THR A 121 0.59 1.98 -4.11
C THR A 121 1.94 1.48 -4.59
N MET A 122 2.65 0.76 -3.74
CA MET A 122 3.94 0.15 -4.05
C MET A 122 3.88 -1.36 -3.85
N ASN A 123 4.43 -2.09 -4.81
CA ASN A 123 4.64 -3.54 -4.64
C ASN A 123 6.00 -3.77 -3.94
N LEU A 124 5.98 -4.47 -2.83
CA LEU A 124 7.20 -4.86 -2.11
C LEU A 124 7.65 -6.29 -2.45
N GLY A 125 6.73 -7.15 -2.92
CA GLY A 125 7.05 -8.54 -3.25
C GLY A 125 5.81 -9.42 -3.37
N GLY A 126 6.04 -10.73 -3.58
CA GLY A 126 5.00 -11.74 -3.75
C GLY A 126 4.63 -11.97 -5.21
N ASP A 127 3.49 -12.64 -5.41
CA ASP A 127 2.96 -12.96 -6.72
C ASP A 127 2.45 -11.72 -7.47
N ASP A 128 2.32 -11.83 -8.78
CA ASP A 128 1.78 -10.75 -9.61
C ASP A 128 0.31 -10.45 -9.23
N TRP A 129 0.08 -9.19 -8.86
CA TRP A 129 -1.24 -8.68 -8.53
C TRP A 129 -1.63 -7.53 -9.46
N THR A 130 -2.74 -7.68 -10.17
CA THR A 130 -3.22 -6.63 -11.07
C THR A 130 -4.12 -5.63 -10.33
N ILE A 131 -3.80 -4.35 -10.43
CA ILE A 131 -4.62 -3.24 -9.97
C ILE A 131 -5.38 -2.66 -11.17
N TYR A 132 -6.62 -2.25 -10.97
CA TYR A 132 -7.40 -1.50 -11.96
C TYR A 132 -7.65 -0.08 -11.43
N LEU A 133 -7.15 0.91 -12.16
CA LEU A 133 -7.30 2.32 -11.82
C LEU A 133 -8.24 2.99 -12.83
N GLU A 134 -9.25 3.71 -12.36
CA GLU A 134 -10.16 4.49 -13.21
C GLU A 134 -10.04 6.00 -12.92
N PRO A 135 -9.18 6.72 -13.67
CA PRO A 135 -8.86 8.11 -13.35
C PRO A 135 -10.02 9.10 -13.55
N SER A 136 -11.03 8.74 -14.36
CA SER A 136 -12.20 9.62 -14.57
C SER A 136 -13.23 9.55 -13.45
N GLY A 137 -13.16 8.51 -12.60
CA GLY A 137 -14.15 8.25 -11.56
C GLY A 137 -15.51 7.79 -12.07
N GLU A 138 -15.68 7.60 -13.39
CA GLU A 138 -16.98 7.21 -13.98
C GLU A 138 -17.37 5.79 -13.57
N VAL A 139 -18.61 5.64 -13.15
CA VAL A 139 -19.20 4.35 -12.79
C VAL A 139 -19.34 3.47 -14.04
N GLY A 140 -19.02 2.18 -13.90
CA GLY A 140 -19.17 1.19 -14.98
C GLY A 140 -17.96 1.07 -15.94
N LYS A 141 -17.00 1.98 -15.91
CA LYS A 141 -15.75 1.82 -16.67
C LYS A 141 -14.84 0.78 -16.02
N LYS A 142 -14.23 -0.07 -16.82
CA LYS A 142 -13.34 -1.14 -16.37
C LYS A 142 -12.04 -0.64 -15.73
N GLY A 143 -11.61 0.56 -16.08
CA GLY A 143 -10.34 1.12 -15.65
C GLY A 143 -9.11 0.59 -16.42
N ILE A 144 -7.97 1.15 -16.07
CA ILE A 144 -6.67 0.87 -16.69
C ILE A 144 -6.00 -0.23 -15.86
N LYS A 145 -5.54 -1.27 -16.53
CA LYS A 145 -4.79 -2.37 -15.91
C LYS A 145 -3.37 -1.92 -15.54
N VAL A 146 -3.00 -2.05 -14.29
CA VAL A 146 -1.67 -1.71 -13.76
C VAL A 146 -1.06 -2.95 -13.11
N ASN A 147 0.14 -3.32 -13.55
CA ASN A 147 0.95 -4.37 -12.92
C ASN A 147 2.24 -3.73 -12.40
N LEU A 148 2.48 -3.87 -11.11
CA LEU A 148 3.66 -3.37 -10.44
C LEU A 148 4.59 -4.56 -10.11
N LYS A 149 5.88 -4.42 -10.43
CA LYS A 149 6.92 -5.32 -9.95
C LYS A 149 7.47 -4.80 -8.62
N PRO A 150 8.16 -5.64 -7.82
CA PRO A 150 8.77 -5.18 -6.57
C PRO A 150 9.64 -3.93 -6.77
N GLY A 151 9.38 -2.90 -5.98
CA GLY A 151 10.00 -1.57 -6.08
C GLY A 151 9.30 -0.58 -7.02
N ASP A 152 8.34 -1.02 -7.85
CA ASP A 152 7.53 -0.13 -8.67
C ASP A 152 6.48 0.59 -7.81
N MET A 153 6.20 1.83 -8.16
CA MET A 153 5.23 2.69 -7.47
C MET A 153 4.22 3.27 -8.45
N LEU A 154 2.94 3.14 -8.15
CA LEU A 154 1.84 3.83 -8.80
C LEU A 154 1.49 5.07 -7.98
N VAL A 155 1.59 6.26 -8.54
CA VAL A 155 1.12 7.52 -7.94
C VAL A 155 -0.17 7.92 -8.63
N TYR A 156 -1.22 8.26 -7.90
CA TYR A 156 -2.54 8.58 -8.45
C TYR A 156 -3.29 9.61 -7.60
N SER A 157 -4.31 10.23 -8.20
CA SER A 157 -5.27 11.07 -7.49
C SER A 157 -6.28 10.14 -6.79
N GLY A 158 -6.38 10.24 -5.47
CA GLY A 158 -7.26 9.44 -4.63
C GLY A 158 -8.75 9.77 -4.72
#